data_04cbde9c623c2a344151b1e2b4769df7
#
_entry.id   04cbde9c623c2a344151b1e2b4769df7
#
_cell.length_a   1.000
_cell.length_b   1.000
_cell.length_c   1.000
_cell.angle_alpha   90.00
_cell.angle_beta   90.00
_cell.angle_gamma   90.00
#
_symmetry.space_group_name_H-M   'P 1'
#
loop_
_entity.id
_entity.type
_entity.pdbx_description
1 polymer ?
#
loop_
_entity_poly.entity_id
_entity_poly.type
_entity_poly.pdbx_seq_one_letter_code
_entity_poly.pdbx_strand_id
1 'polypeptide(L)'
;MILLLLACKKDRFLNSSDARVRVSDDTLHFDTVFVTAGSTYRAFTVANDYDQKLLLTSVRLGGGNTSPFKLNLNGQIGYAFNSIVLDKKDSLYGWIQVNIDPNNQNTPFVVRDSVIIELNGKTQKIQLEAWGRNAYFLRNARISQSQTWSNDKPYVI
;
A
#
# COMPACT_ATOMS: atom_id res chain seq x y z
N MET A 1 23.21 -5.45 -53.62
CA MET A 1 23.13 -4.51 -52.48
C MET A 1 21.82 -4.76 -51.76
N ILE A 2 21.84 -5.54 -50.66
CA ILE A 2 20.63 -5.88 -49.91
C ILE A 2 20.43 -4.77 -48.85
N LEU A 3 19.33 -4.01 -49.02
CA LEU A 3 18.93 -2.97 -48.08
C LEU A 3 18.17 -3.65 -46.91
N LEU A 4 18.85 -3.86 -45.80
CA LEU A 4 18.24 -4.32 -44.54
C LEU A 4 17.38 -3.17 -43.96
N LEU A 5 16.08 -3.22 -44.17
CA LEU A 5 15.12 -2.37 -43.49
C LEU A 5 15.04 -2.80 -42.04
N LEU A 6 15.76 -2.12 -41.15
CA LEU A 6 15.58 -2.20 -39.70
C LEU A 6 14.19 -1.61 -39.37
N ALA A 7 13.19 -2.47 -39.33
CA ALA A 7 11.86 -2.11 -38.82
C ALA A 7 11.98 -1.88 -37.32
N CYS A 8 12.09 -0.62 -36.92
CA CYS A 8 11.97 -0.21 -35.52
C CYS A 8 10.56 -0.60 -35.04
N LYS A 9 10.42 -1.66 -34.25
CA LYS A 9 9.16 -2.03 -33.63
C LYS A 9 8.79 -0.92 -32.64
N LYS A 10 7.85 -0.06 -33.04
CA LYS A 10 7.31 0.96 -32.13
C LYS A 10 6.62 0.24 -30.97
N ASP A 11 7.13 0.43 -29.77
CA ASP A 11 6.51 -0.08 -28.56
C ASP A 11 5.06 0.41 -28.48
N ARG A 12 4.11 -0.53 -28.46
CA ARG A 12 2.68 -0.23 -28.39
C ARG A 12 2.16 -0.52 -27.00
N PHE A 13 1.39 0.41 -26.48
CA PHE A 13 0.60 0.18 -25.26
C PHE A 13 -0.63 -0.69 -25.59
N LEU A 14 -0.95 -1.58 -24.65
CA LEU A 14 -2.20 -2.36 -24.71
C LEU A 14 -3.35 -1.45 -24.26
N ASN A 15 -4.25 -1.12 -25.19
CA ASN A 15 -5.38 -0.23 -24.93
C ASN A 15 -6.72 -0.99 -24.80
N SER A 16 -6.69 -2.31 -24.61
CA SER A 16 -7.91 -3.09 -24.41
C SER A 16 -8.59 -2.73 -23.08
N SER A 17 -9.89 -2.53 -23.10
CA SER A 17 -10.71 -2.35 -21.89
C SER A 17 -10.75 -3.59 -20.99
N ASP A 18 -10.39 -4.75 -21.53
CA ASP A 18 -10.33 -6.01 -20.78
C ASP A 18 -8.95 -6.25 -20.15
N ALA A 19 -7.98 -5.41 -20.47
CA ALA A 19 -6.65 -5.49 -19.87
C ALA A 19 -6.74 -5.32 -18.35
N ARG A 20 -6.00 -6.14 -17.63
CA ARG A 20 -5.89 -6.12 -16.18
C ARG A 20 -4.45 -6.34 -15.77
N VAL A 21 -4.10 -5.83 -14.62
CA VAL A 21 -2.86 -6.23 -13.95
C VAL A 21 -3.13 -7.42 -13.03
N ARG A 22 -2.13 -8.27 -12.84
CA ARG A 22 -2.18 -9.27 -11.80
C ARG A 22 -1.58 -8.67 -10.53
N VAL A 23 -2.35 -8.72 -9.44
CA VAL A 23 -1.89 -8.31 -8.11
C VAL A 23 -1.50 -9.54 -7.31
N SER A 24 -0.51 -9.41 -6.41
CA SER A 24 -0.08 -10.52 -5.56
C SER A 24 -1.13 -10.91 -4.52
N ASP A 25 -1.90 -9.93 -4.05
CA ASP A 25 -2.88 -10.08 -2.97
C ASP A 25 -4.08 -9.19 -3.23
N ASP A 26 -5.28 -9.69 -2.95
CA ASP A 26 -6.51 -8.90 -3.04
C ASP A 26 -6.71 -8.05 -1.77
N THR A 27 -6.14 -8.48 -0.65
CA THR A 27 -6.20 -7.79 0.63
C THR A 27 -4.88 -7.90 1.38
N LEU A 28 -4.37 -6.78 1.87
CA LEU A 28 -3.23 -6.73 2.78
C LEU A 28 -3.74 -6.56 4.20
N HIS A 29 -3.55 -7.60 5.00
CA HIS A 29 -3.88 -7.59 6.43
C HIS A 29 -2.67 -7.20 7.25
N PHE A 30 -2.88 -6.25 8.16
CA PHE A 30 -1.93 -5.86 9.17
C PHE A 30 -2.42 -6.41 10.51
N ASP A 31 -1.52 -7.04 11.24
CA ASP A 31 -1.81 -7.48 12.61
C ASP A 31 -2.13 -6.27 13.51
N THR A 32 -2.35 -6.51 14.80
CA THR A 32 -2.62 -5.44 15.75
C THR A 32 -1.49 -4.41 15.76
N VAL A 33 -1.83 -3.19 15.37
CA VAL A 33 -0.93 -2.03 15.34
C VAL A 33 -1.27 -1.14 16.51
N PHE A 34 -0.30 -0.95 17.42
CA PHE A 34 -0.45 0.03 18.47
C PHE A 34 -0.39 1.44 17.89
N VAL A 35 -1.30 2.30 18.34
CA VAL A 35 -1.34 3.71 17.92
C VAL A 35 0.03 4.37 18.14
N THR A 36 0.43 5.26 17.26
CA THR A 36 1.73 5.97 17.26
C THR A 36 2.99 5.10 17.09
N ALA A 37 2.87 3.77 17.10
CA ALA A 37 4.03 2.89 16.94
C ALA A 37 4.36 2.60 15.46
N GLY A 38 3.35 2.70 14.58
CA GLY A 38 3.45 2.26 13.19
C GLY A 38 3.47 0.74 13.05
N SER A 39 3.23 0.25 11.86
CA SER A 39 3.31 -1.17 11.51
C SER A 39 4.65 -1.54 10.92
N THR A 40 4.87 -2.84 10.73
CA THR A 40 5.80 -3.37 9.73
C THR A 40 5.28 -3.07 8.33
N TYR A 41 6.16 -3.15 7.34
CA TYR A 41 5.77 -3.02 5.94
C TYR A 41 5.13 -4.31 5.42
N ARG A 42 4.08 -4.16 4.60
CA ARG A 42 3.52 -5.24 3.78
C ARG A 42 3.82 -4.93 2.32
N ALA A 43 4.46 -5.89 1.64
CA ALA A 43 4.77 -5.77 0.22
C ALA A 43 3.60 -6.27 -0.64
N PHE A 44 3.46 -5.72 -1.84
CA PHE A 44 2.60 -6.22 -2.90
C PHE A 44 3.28 -6.03 -4.27
N THR A 45 2.82 -6.75 -5.25
CA THR A 45 3.26 -6.60 -6.64
C THR A 45 2.09 -6.37 -7.58
N VAL A 46 2.36 -5.60 -8.63
CA VAL A 46 1.44 -5.34 -9.73
C VAL A 46 2.14 -5.79 -11.00
N ALA A 47 1.74 -6.92 -11.57
CA ALA A 47 2.42 -7.52 -12.71
C ALA A 47 1.68 -7.32 -14.02
N ASN A 48 2.43 -7.09 -15.08
CA ASN A 48 1.97 -7.06 -16.46
C ASN A 48 2.25 -8.43 -17.12
N ASP A 49 1.21 -9.25 -17.25
CA ASP A 49 1.33 -10.56 -17.88
C ASP A 49 1.23 -10.53 -19.43
N TYR A 50 1.10 -9.34 -20.03
CA TYR A 50 0.99 -9.17 -21.48
C TYR A 50 2.36 -8.99 -22.16
N ASP A 51 2.38 -9.22 -23.47
CA ASP A 51 3.55 -8.99 -24.33
C ASP A 51 3.62 -7.53 -24.85
N GLN A 52 2.80 -6.66 -24.30
CA GLN A 52 2.72 -5.22 -24.61
C GLN A 52 2.86 -4.41 -23.31
N LYS A 53 3.31 -3.17 -23.43
CA LYS A 53 3.37 -2.24 -22.32
C LYS A 53 1.97 -1.88 -21.82
N LEU A 54 1.82 -1.69 -20.52
CA LEU A 54 0.64 -1.11 -19.91
C LEU A 54 0.95 0.32 -19.44
N LEU A 55 -0.03 1.19 -19.53
CA LEU A 55 -0.01 2.51 -18.91
C LEU A 55 -1.00 2.50 -17.74
N LEU A 56 -0.49 2.40 -16.53
CA LEU A 56 -1.32 2.62 -15.34
C LEU A 56 -1.58 4.12 -15.24
N THR A 57 -2.83 4.52 -15.39
CA THR A 57 -3.23 5.93 -15.34
C THR A 57 -2.97 6.49 -13.96
N SER A 58 -3.29 5.71 -12.92
CA SER A 58 -2.94 6.05 -11.54
C SER A 58 -2.76 4.80 -10.68
N VAL A 59 -1.92 4.94 -9.64
CA VAL A 59 -1.85 4.03 -8.47
C VAL A 59 -1.89 4.92 -7.25
N ARG A 60 -2.93 4.78 -6.41
CA ARG A 60 -3.15 5.70 -5.29
C ARG A 60 -3.83 5.05 -4.10
N LEU A 61 -3.72 5.66 -2.93
CA LEU A 61 -4.53 5.33 -1.76
C LEU A 61 -5.95 5.88 -1.92
N GLY A 62 -6.95 5.12 -1.50
CA GLY A 62 -8.35 5.51 -1.55
C GLY A 62 -8.64 6.75 -0.71
N GLY A 63 -8.09 6.81 0.49
CA GLY A 63 -8.18 7.96 1.40
C GLY A 63 -7.24 9.13 1.05
N GLY A 64 -6.40 8.99 0.02
CA GLY A 64 -5.45 10.03 -0.38
C GLY A 64 -4.51 10.43 0.76
N ASN A 65 -4.34 11.74 0.95
CA ASN A 65 -3.46 12.30 1.98
C ASN A 65 -3.99 12.17 3.41
N THR A 66 -5.27 11.83 3.59
CA THR A 66 -5.86 11.57 4.90
C THR A 66 -5.83 10.10 5.30
N SER A 67 -5.30 9.24 4.43
CA SER A 67 -5.15 7.82 4.71
C SER A 67 -4.18 7.60 5.88
N PRO A 68 -4.51 6.73 6.84
CA PRO A 68 -3.55 6.28 7.85
C PRO A 68 -2.46 5.36 7.26
N PHE A 69 -2.65 4.91 6.01
CA PHE A 69 -1.68 4.11 5.29
C PHE A 69 -0.71 4.99 4.49
N LYS A 70 0.51 4.51 4.31
CA LYS A 70 1.55 5.14 3.50
C LYS A 70 1.94 4.17 2.40
N LEU A 71 1.90 4.66 1.17
CA LEU A 71 2.28 3.91 -0.02
C LEU A 71 3.71 4.29 -0.43
N ASN A 72 4.55 3.28 -0.59
CA ASN A 72 5.84 3.38 -1.25
C ASN A 72 5.77 2.56 -2.55
N LEU A 73 6.04 3.19 -3.68
CA LEU A 73 6.00 2.55 -4.99
C LEU A 73 7.39 2.67 -5.63
N ASN A 74 8.06 1.54 -5.86
CA ASN A 74 9.44 1.49 -6.37
C ASN A 74 10.41 2.42 -5.63
N GLY A 75 10.29 2.53 -4.30
CA GLY A 75 11.16 3.37 -3.49
C GLY A 75 10.69 4.83 -3.30
N GLN A 76 9.64 5.24 -3.98
CA GLN A 76 9.05 6.58 -3.83
C GLN A 76 7.86 6.54 -2.88
N ILE A 77 7.85 7.42 -1.88
CA ILE A 77 6.75 7.55 -0.92
C ILE A 77 5.77 8.62 -1.43
N GLY A 78 4.48 8.27 -1.46
CA GLY A 78 3.43 9.20 -1.88
C GLY A 78 2.04 8.63 -1.63
N TYR A 79 1.01 9.42 -1.91
CA TYR A 79 -0.39 9.01 -1.81
C TYR A 79 -0.99 8.69 -3.18
N ALA A 80 -0.38 9.20 -4.26
CA ALA A 80 -0.81 9.00 -5.62
C ALA A 80 0.37 9.10 -6.59
N PHE A 81 0.39 8.21 -7.57
CA PHE A 81 1.37 8.14 -8.66
C PHE A 81 0.60 8.03 -9.96
N ASN A 82 0.99 8.78 -10.97
CA ASN A 82 0.28 8.86 -12.25
C ASN A 82 1.19 8.46 -13.40
N SER A 83 0.58 8.00 -14.50
CA SER A 83 1.25 7.71 -15.76
C SER A 83 2.43 6.73 -15.62
N ILE A 84 2.22 5.65 -14.87
CA ILE A 84 3.25 4.64 -14.64
C ILE A 84 3.26 3.69 -15.85
N VAL A 85 4.40 3.62 -16.52
CA VAL A 85 4.62 2.63 -17.58
C VAL A 85 5.10 1.34 -16.95
N LEU A 86 4.37 0.27 -17.23
CA LEU A 86 4.74 -1.10 -16.83
C LEU A 86 5.11 -1.87 -18.08
N ASP A 87 6.37 -2.21 -18.24
CA ASP A 87 6.89 -2.89 -19.41
C ASP A 87 6.26 -4.29 -19.58
N LYS A 88 6.39 -4.87 -20.76
CA LYS A 88 5.92 -6.23 -21.04
C LYS A 88 6.57 -7.23 -20.07
N LYS A 89 5.76 -8.11 -19.47
CA LYS A 89 6.21 -9.15 -18.53
C LYS A 89 6.97 -8.62 -17.32
N ASP A 90 6.78 -7.35 -16.98
CA ASP A 90 7.44 -6.68 -15.86
C ASP A 90 6.49 -6.51 -14.66
N SER A 91 7.04 -6.13 -13.52
CA SER A 91 6.30 -5.97 -12.28
C SER A 91 6.71 -4.68 -11.54
N LEU A 92 5.70 -4.01 -11.02
CA LEU A 92 5.83 -2.87 -10.12
C LEU A 92 5.76 -3.39 -8.68
N TYR A 93 6.68 -2.95 -7.83
CA TYR A 93 6.73 -3.31 -6.41
C TYR A 93 6.23 -2.17 -5.54
N GLY A 94 5.35 -2.52 -4.63
CA GLY A 94 4.80 -1.58 -3.66
C GLY A 94 4.95 -2.10 -2.23
N TRP A 95 5.03 -1.17 -1.28
CA TRP A 95 5.04 -1.44 0.16
C TRP A 95 4.04 -0.51 0.83
N ILE A 96 3.28 -1.08 1.74
CA ILE A 96 2.33 -0.34 2.57
C ILE A 96 2.79 -0.42 4.02
N GLN A 97 2.74 0.72 4.69
CA GLN A 97 2.87 0.86 6.13
C GLN A 97 1.62 1.54 6.66
N VAL A 98 1.16 1.17 7.84
CA VAL A 98 0.07 1.89 8.52
C VAL A 98 0.60 2.59 9.77
N ASN A 99 0.15 3.82 9.97
CA ASN A 99 0.36 4.59 11.19
C ASN A 99 -1.00 5.08 11.68
N ILE A 100 -1.41 4.62 12.86
CA ILE A 100 -2.74 4.86 13.38
C ILE A 100 -2.64 5.91 14.48
N ASP A 101 -3.42 6.99 14.34
CA ASP A 101 -3.51 8.01 15.37
C ASP A 101 -4.33 7.53 16.58
N PRO A 102 -4.03 7.98 17.79
CA PRO A 102 -4.81 7.69 18.97
C PRO A 102 -6.27 8.13 18.83
N ASN A 103 -7.17 7.29 19.31
CA ASN A 103 -8.56 7.66 19.50
C ASN A 103 -8.95 7.41 20.97
N ASN A 104 -10.17 7.77 21.34
CA ASN A 104 -10.65 7.63 22.72
C ASN A 104 -11.23 6.22 23.02
N GLN A 105 -10.99 5.24 22.15
CA GLN A 105 -11.50 3.88 22.34
C GLN A 105 -10.49 3.02 23.10
N ASN A 106 -10.93 2.29 24.10
CA ASN A 106 -10.10 1.33 24.83
C ASN A 106 -10.11 -0.07 24.20
N THR A 107 -11.09 -0.35 23.34
CA THR A 107 -11.21 -1.60 22.58
C THR A 107 -10.44 -1.53 21.25
N PRO A 108 -10.03 -2.67 20.68
CA PRO A 108 -9.50 -2.72 19.32
C PRO A 108 -10.52 -2.17 18.31
N PHE A 109 -10.03 -1.50 17.29
CA PHE A 109 -10.84 -0.96 16.20
C PHE A 109 -10.18 -1.27 14.85
N VAL A 110 -10.98 -1.29 13.79
CA VAL A 110 -10.50 -1.62 12.45
C VAL A 110 -10.32 -0.35 11.63
N VAL A 111 -9.17 -0.26 10.97
CA VAL A 111 -8.86 0.80 10.02
C VAL A 111 -8.77 0.20 8.62
N ARG A 112 -9.48 0.79 7.66
CA ARG A 112 -9.55 0.30 6.28
C ARG A 112 -9.25 1.39 5.28
N ASP A 113 -8.64 0.97 4.17
CA ASP A 113 -8.45 1.77 2.95
C ASP A 113 -8.23 0.81 1.77
N SER A 114 -7.78 1.32 0.64
CA SER A 114 -7.41 0.51 -0.51
C SER A 114 -6.31 1.16 -1.34
N VAL A 115 -5.48 0.33 -1.99
CA VAL A 115 -4.69 0.79 -3.14
C VAL A 115 -5.57 0.67 -4.37
N ILE A 116 -5.78 1.77 -5.05
CA ILE A 116 -6.59 1.88 -6.27
C ILE A 116 -5.64 1.94 -7.46
N ILE A 117 -5.80 1.03 -8.40
CA ILE A 117 -5.01 0.92 -9.64
C ILE A 117 -5.96 1.19 -10.81
N GLU A 118 -5.65 2.19 -11.62
CA GLU A 118 -6.45 2.58 -12.77
C GLU A 118 -5.70 2.26 -14.07
N LEU A 119 -6.37 1.56 -14.99
CA LEU A 119 -5.83 1.11 -16.27
C LEU A 119 -6.95 1.10 -17.31
N ASN A 120 -6.75 1.77 -18.45
CA ASN A 120 -7.69 1.76 -19.60
C ASN A 120 -9.15 2.03 -19.21
N GLY A 121 -9.40 2.96 -18.27
CA GLY A 121 -10.73 3.30 -17.76
C GLY A 121 -11.33 2.27 -16.79
N LYS A 122 -10.58 1.26 -16.38
CA LYS A 122 -10.96 0.28 -15.35
C LYS A 122 -10.21 0.51 -14.07
N THR A 123 -10.83 0.11 -12.98
CA THR A 123 -10.28 0.21 -11.62
C THR A 123 -10.14 -1.18 -11.01
N GLN A 124 -8.95 -1.48 -10.48
CA GLN A 124 -8.69 -2.63 -9.62
C GLN A 124 -8.30 -2.12 -8.23
N LYS A 125 -8.56 -2.92 -7.20
CA LYS A 125 -8.29 -2.52 -5.82
C LYS A 125 -7.57 -3.64 -5.07
N ILE A 126 -6.62 -3.26 -4.23
CA ILE A 126 -6.07 -4.09 -3.15
C ILE A 126 -6.62 -3.51 -1.86
N GLN A 127 -7.37 -4.29 -1.09
CA GLN A 127 -7.93 -3.83 0.18
C GLN A 127 -6.82 -3.75 1.25
N LEU A 128 -6.91 -2.75 2.11
CA LEU A 128 -6.02 -2.57 3.24
C LEU A 128 -6.83 -2.65 4.53
N GLU A 129 -6.42 -3.52 5.45
CA GLU A 129 -7.09 -3.69 6.73
C GLU A 129 -6.06 -3.80 7.86
N ALA A 130 -6.22 -2.97 8.89
CA ALA A 130 -5.39 -2.98 10.08
C ALA A 130 -6.25 -2.96 11.34
N TRP A 131 -5.81 -3.66 12.39
CA TRP A 131 -6.41 -3.61 13.73
C TRP A 131 -5.65 -2.61 14.58
N GLY A 132 -6.27 -1.46 14.89
CA GLY A 132 -5.72 -0.45 15.77
C GLY A 132 -5.99 -0.76 17.23
N ARG A 133 -5.02 -0.50 18.11
CA ARG A 133 -5.21 -0.61 19.56
C ARG A 133 -4.48 0.50 20.28
N ASN A 134 -5.21 1.20 21.16
CA ASN A 134 -4.61 2.16 22.07
C ASN A 134 -3.80 1.42 23.16
N ALA A 135 -2.71 2.03 23.61
CA ALA A 135 -1.85 1.48 24.67
C ALA A 135 -1.27 2.60 25.53
N TYR A 136 -0.82 2.24 26.73
CA TYR A 136 0.04 3.07 27.55
C TYR A 136 1.50 2.81 27.17
N PHE A 137 2.21 3.83 26.72
CA PHE A 137 3.62 3.70 26.35
C PHE A 137 4.52 4.17 27.50
N LEU A 138 5.30 3.26 28.06
CA LEU A 138 6.25 3.52 29.14
C LEU A 138 7.68 3.55 28.58
N ARG A 139 8.01 4.59 27.82
CA ARG A 139 9.35 4.74 27.26
C ARG A 139 10.31 5.31 28.30
N ASN A 140 11.34 4.55 28.67
CA ASN A 140 12.34 4.95 29.67
C ASN A 140 11.71 5.37 31.02
N ALA A 141 10.56 4.82 31.37
CA ALA A 141 9.86 5.14 32.61
C ALA A 141 10.60 4.53 33.81
N ARG A 142 10.94 5.37 34.77
CA ARG A 142 11.50 4.94 36.06
C ARG A 142 10.38 4.88 37.10
N ILE A 143 10.07 3.69 37.58
CA ILE A 143 9.09 3.50 38.67
C ILE A 143 9.85 3.61 40.01
N SER A 144 9.65 4.72 40.68
CA SER A 144 10.29 5.01 41.96
C SER A 144 9.37 4.85 43.20
N GLN A 145 8.07 4.63 42.96
CA GLN A 145 7.05 4.47 44.01
C GLN A 145 6.06 3.37 43.61
N SER A 146 5.39 2.80 44.62
CA SER A 146 4.29 1.86 44.36
C SER A 146 3.16 2.57 43.64
N GLN A 147 2.68 1.94 42.55
CA GLN A 147 1.58 2.47 41.73
C GLN A 147 0.65 1.33 41.29
N THR A 148 -0.61 1.68 41.03
CA THR A 148 -1.58 0.75 40.47
C THR A 148 -1.68 1.01 38.95
N TRP A 149 -1.56 -0.05 38.18
CA TRP A 149 -1.71 0.01 36.73
C TRP A 149 -3.16 -0.31 36.35
N SER A 150 -3.74 0.53 35.51
CA SER A 150 -5.08 0.32 34.96
C SER A 150 -5.08 -0.90 34.02
N ASN A 151 -6.19 -1.62 33.97
CA ASN A 151 -6.35 -2.79 33.09
C ASN A 151 -7.20 -2.50 31.83
N ASP A 152 -7.48 -1.22 31.57
CA ASP A 152 -8.33 -0.80 30.44
C ASP A 152 -7.60 -0.84 29.09
N LYS A 153 -6.27 -0.74 29.09
CA LYS A 153 -5.41 -0.79 27.90
C LYS A 153 -4.13 -1.58 28.17
N PRO A 154 -3.52 -2.16 27.13
CA PRO A 154 -2.21 -2.76 27.27
C PRO A 154 -1.12 -1.73 27.56
N TYR A 155 -0.06 -2.17 28.17
CA TYR A 155 1.17 -1.40 28.38
C TYR A 155 2.23 -1.89 27.39
N VAL A 156 2.91 -0.95 26.74
CA VAL A 156 4.07 -1.17 25.88
C VAL A 156 5.27 -0.57 26.57
N ILE A 157 6.26 -1.41 26.91
CA ILE A 157 7.45 -1.06 27.68
C ILE A 157 8.69 -1.06 26.80
#